data_1d77e0a616a032ecbb0f2b0f8940d7db
#
_entry.id   1d77e0a616a032ecbb0f2b0f8940d7db
#
_cell.length_a   1.000
_cell.length_b   1.000
_cell.length_c   1.000
_cell.angle_alpha   90.00
_cell.angle_beta   90.00
_cell.angle_gamma   90.00
#
_symmetry.space_group_name_H-M   'P 1'
#
loop_
_entity.id
_entity.type
_entity.pdbx_description
1 polymer ?
#
loop_
_entity_poly.entity_id
_entity_poly.type
_entity_poly.pdbx_seq_one_letter_code
_entity_poly.pdbx_strand_id
1 'polypeptide(L)'
;KNLPDHYKYRFSIYKVYWQLMKDELLTNENKRVKIAKLLNDIQSNINDKYGFYFSIKVIKIIEALRNERLDIYYEKCILIKRFYSQNLSQNNTIREFWLVEMLSKTHQFKTNKTGIIETNKELLQKLSSNSELHIINDYEILPYDFLWGIIFKYLQD
;
A
#
# COMPACT_ATOMS: atom_id res chain seq x y z
N LYS A 1 32.59 -1.90 -4.44
CA LYS A 1 31.76 -1.85 -5.68
C LYS A 1 30.44 -1.18 -5.33
N ASN A 2 30.14 -0.03 -5.93
CA ASN A 2 28.84 0.62 -5.71
C ASN A 2 27.75 -0.20 -6.37
N LEU A 3 26.70 -0.50 -5.61
CA LEU A 3 25.50 -1.14 -6.14
C LEU A 3 24.86 -0.23 -7.20
N PRO A 4 24.39 -0.79 -8.33
CA PRO A 4 23.59 -0.04 -9.29
C PRO A 4 22.39 0.64 -8.63
N ASP A 5 21.99 1.81 -9.11
CA ASP A 5 21.00 2.65 -8.44
C ASP A 5 19.63 1.96 -8.26
N HIS A 6 19.19 1.14 -9.22
CA HIS A 6 17.93 0.40 -9.10
C HIS A 6 17.91 -0.56 -7.91
N TYR A 7 19.03 -1.18 -7.51
CA TYR A 7 19.10 -2.00 -6.31
C TYR A 7 19.02 -1.15 -5.04
N LYS A 8 19.65 0.04 -5.04
CA LYS A 8 19.58 0.95 -3.89
C LYS A 8 18.14 1.35 -3.60
N TYR A 9 17.35 1.64 -4.66
CA TYR A 9 15.93 1.98 -4.52
C TYR A 9 15.11 0.81 -3.99
N ARG A 10 15.32 -0.38 -4.54
CA ARG A 10 14.65 -1.58 -4.08
C ARG A 10 14.87 -1.80 -2.58
N PHE A 11 16.11 -1.71 -2.13
CA PHE A 11 16.45 -1.81 -0.71
C PHE A 11 15.80 -0.72 0.14
N SER A 12 15.74 0.50 -0.35
CA SER A 12 15.12 1.61 0.36
C SER A 12 13.62 1.37 0.55
N ILE A 13 12.93 0.86 -0.46
CA ILE A 13 11.51 0.51 -0.36
C ILE A 13 11.29 -0.65 0.61
N TYR A 14 12.08 -1.72 0.53
CA TYR A 14 12.04 -2.83 1.49
C TYR A 14 12.27 -2.35 2.93
N LYS A 15 13.18 -1.41 3.15
CA LYS A 15 13.43 -0.80 4.45
C LYS A 15 12.20 -0.07 4.99
N VAL A 16 11.46 0.63 4.13
CA VAL A 16 10.21 1.30 4.52
C VAL A 16 9.15 0.28 4.91
N TYR A 17 8.95 -0.77 4.12
CA TYR A 17 8.00 -1.84 4.43
C TYR A 17 8.39 -2.60 5.71
N TRP A 18 9.66 -2.88 5.89
CA TRP A 18 10.17 -3.48 7.13
C TRP A 18 9.87 -2.59 8.34
N GLN A 19 10.10 -1.29 8.22
CA GLN A 19 9.81 -0.34 9.30
C GLN A 19 8.31 -0.26 9.59
N LEU A 20 7.48 -0.24 8.56
CA LEU A 20 6.03 -0.29 8.70
C LEU A 20 5.59 -1.55 9.47
N MET A 21 6.07 -2.71 9.06
CA MET A 21 5.76 -3.98 9.72
C MET A 21 6.24 -4.00 11.16
N LYS A 22 7.44 -3.51 11.43
CA LYS A 22 8.00 -3.40 12.77
C LYS A 22 7.16 -2.50 13.68
N ASP A 23 6.72 -1.34 13.17
CA ASP A 23 5.90 -0.41 13.92
C ASP A 23 4.53 -1.02 14.26
N GLU A 24 3.95 -1.83 13.35
CA GLU A 24 2.66 -2.49 13.57
C GLU A 24 2.74 -3.67 14.55
N LEU A 25 3.86 -4.39 14.56
CA LEU A 25 4.05 -5.56 15.43
C LEU A 25 4.48 -5.17 16.85
N LEU A 26 5.24 -4.10 17.02
CA LEU A 26 5.89 -3.77 18.31
C LEU A 26 5.09 -2.82 19.18
N THR A 27 3.90 -2.39 18.79
CA THR A 27 2.94 -1.58 19.57
C THR A 27 3.52 -0.40 20.38
N ASN A 28 4.77 0.00 20.14
CA ASN A 28 5.46 1.05 20.85
C ASN A 28 5.18 2.40 20.16
N GLU A 29 4.06 3.03 20.50
CA GLU A 29 3.60 4.31 19.92
C GLU A 29 4.65 5.43 19.97
N ASN A 30 5.52 5.40 20.96
CA ASN A 30 6.51 6.46 21.19
C ASN A 30 7.74 6.42 20.24
N LYS A 31 7.86 5.43 19.36
CA LYS A 31 9.01 5.27 18.45
C LYS A 31 8.64 5.09 16.97
N ARG A 32 7.46 5.54 16.57
CA ARG A 32 7.07 5.49 15.15
C ARG A 32 8.06 6.29 14.30
N VAL A 33 8.80 5.62 13.44
CA VAL A 33 9.69 6.30 12.49
C VAL A 33 8.86 7.06 11.47
N LYS A 34 9.24 8.31 11.19
CA LYS A 34 8.59 9.11 10.15
C LYS A 34 8.89 8.50 8.78
N ILE A 35 8.01 7.66 8.32
CA ILE A 35 8.04 7.02 6.99
C ILE A 35 8.15 8.07 5.87
N ALA A 36 7.53 9.25 6.05
CA ALA A 36 7.62 10.38 5.13
C ALA A 36 9.07 10.75 4.77
N LYS A 37 9.98 10.78 5.74
CA LYS A 37 11.39 11.10 5.46
C LYS A 37 12.03 10.05 4.57
N LEU A 38 11.80 8.77 4.86
CA LEU A 38 12.33 7.66 4.05
C LEU A 38 11.74 7.67 2.62
N LEU A 39 10.45 8.02 2.48
CA LEU A 39 9.78 8.10 1.18
C LEU A 39 10.28 9.29 0.34
N ASN A 40 10.59 10.42 0.95
CA ASN A 40 11.11 11.59 0.24
C ASN A 40 12.51 11.31 -0.35
N ASP A 41 13.34 10.61 0.39
CA ASP A 41 14.66 10.20 -0.09
C ASP A 41 14.58 9.25 -1.30
N ILE A 42 13.51 8.46 -1.39
CA ILE A 42 13.26 7.53 -2.50
C ILE A 42 12.73 8.27 -3.72
N GLN A 43 11.79 9.21 -3.55
CA GLN A 43 11.06 9.85 -4.65
C GLN A 43 11.91 10.72 -5.57
N SER A 44 12.97 11.37 -5.04
CA SER A 44 13.84 12.23 -5.85
C SER A 44 14.61 11.49 -6.94
N ASN A 45 14.56 10.16 -6.92
CA ASN A 45 15.49 9.34 -7.70
C ASN A 45 14.82 8.22 -8.54
N ILE A 46 13.49 8.07 -8.53
CA ILE A 46 12.81 6.97 -9.24
C ILE A 46 12.41 7.39 -10.65
N ASN A 47 13.11 6.83 -11.64
CA ASN A 47 12.67 6.75 -13.04
C ASN A 47 11.89 5.45 -13.34
N ASP A 48 11.58 4.64 -12.31
CA ASP A 48 10.88 3.37 -12.49
C ASP A 48 9.37 3.57 -12.62
N LYS A 49 8.86 3.42 -13.82
CA LYS A 49 7.45 3.70 -14.16
C LYS A 49 6.47 2.63 -13.69
N TYR A 50 6.90 1.42 -13.31
CA TYR A 50 5.96 0.30 -13.35
C TYR A 50 5.63 -0.36 -12.00
N GLY A 51 6.56 -0.71 -11.15
CA GLY A 51 6.27 -1.60 -10.03
C GLY A 51 6.39 -0.94 -8.66
N PHE A 52 7.56 -0.49 -8.36
CA PHE A 52 7.83 0.11 -7.05
C PHE A 52 7.04 1.39 -6.80
N TYR A 53 6.61 2.06 -7.86
CA TYR A 53 5.77 3.26 -7.74
C TYR A 53 4.39 2.93 -7.17
N PHE A 54 3.82 1.77 -7.50
CA PHE A 54 2.58 1.29 -6.90
C PHE A 54 2.77 1.02 -5.40
N SER A 55 3.81 0.30 -5.03
CA SER A 55 4.14 0.01 -3.63
C SER A 55 4.33 1.29 -2.80
N ILE A 56 5.00 2.31 -3.35
CA ILE A 56 5.15 3.61 -2.70
C ILE A 56 3.80 4.29 -2.51
N LYS A 57 2.88 4.22 -3.48
CA LYS A 57 1.54 4.79 -3.34
C LYS A 57 0.75 4.11 -2.22
N VAL A 58 0.86 2.79 -2.09
CA VAL A 58 0.23 2.04 -0.98
C VAL A 58 0.78 2.50 0.37
N ILE A 59 2.09 2.63 0.52
CA ILE A 59 2.69 3.13 1.77
C ILE A 59 2.19 4.54 2.11
N LYS A 60 2.07 5.43 1.11
CA LYS A 60 1.56 6.80 1.32
C LYS A 60 0.10 6.84 1.76
N ILE A 61 -0.69 5.87 1.33
CA ILE A 61 -2.07 5.68 1.81
C ILE A 61 -2.07 5.32 3.29
N ILE A 62 -1.26 4.33 3.68
CA ILE A 62 -1.13 3.90 5.08
C ILE A 62 -0.59 5.04 5.96
N GLU A 63 0.39 5.78 5.47
CA GLU A 63 0.95 6.92 6.20
C GLU A 63 -0.09 8.04 6.43
N ALA A 64 -0.93 8.32 5.43
CA ALA A 64 -2.00 9.30 5.59
C ALA A 64 -2.97 8.90 6.71
N LEU A 65 -3.37 7.62 6.76
CA LEU A 65 -4.21 7.08 7.83
C LEU A 65 -3.52 7.13 9.20
N ARG A 66 -2.26 6.71 9.29
CA ARG A 66 -1.48 6.76 10.54
C ARG A 66 -1.33 8.16 11.12
N ASN A 67 -1.44 9.17 10.30
CA ASN A 67 -1.40 10.58 10.69
C ASN A 67 -2.80 11.20 10.77
N GLU A 68 -3.87 10.38 10.79
CA GLU A 68 -5.27 10.80 10.91
C GLU A 68 -5.72 11.79 9.82
N ARG A 69 -5.08 11.74 8.64
CA ARG A 69 -5.34 12.65 7.52
C ARG A 69 -6.26 12.00 6.49
N LEU A 70 -7.54 11.87 6.84
CA LEU A 70 -8.54 11.22 5.99
C LEU A 70 -8.74 11.92 4.64
N ASP A 71 -8.64 13.24 4.59
CA ASP A 71 -8.69 14.02 3.35
C ASP A 71 -7.61 13.55 2.35
N ILE A 72 -6.38 13.45 2.82
CA ILE A 72 -5.25 12.97 2.04
C ILE A 72 -5.37 11.48 1.70
N TYR A 73 -5.86 10.68 2.63
CA TYR A 73 -6.13 9.27 2.38
C TYR A 73 -7.05 9.09 1.15
N TYR A 74 -8.20 9.76 1.13
CA TYR A 74 -9.14 9.66 0.02
C TYR A 74 -8.58 10.18 -1.30
N GLU A 75 -7.85 11.29 -1.28
CA GLU A 75 -7.13 11.79 -2.45
C GLU A 75 -6.18 10.73 -3.01
N LYS A 76 -5.39 10.10 -2.16
CA LYS A 76 -4.43 9.06 -2.55
C LYS A 76 -5.11 7.80 -3.08
N CYS A 77 -6.28 7.43 -2.57
CA CYS A 77 -7.08 6.33 -3.12
C CYS A 77 -7.54 6.61 -4.55
N ILE A 78 -7.92 7.84 -4.85
CA ILE A 78 -8.27 8.26 -6.22
C ILE A 78 -7.03 8.21 -7.12
N LEU A 79 -5.90 8.72 -6.64
CA LEU A 79 -4.65 8.76 -7.42
C LEU A 79 -4.09 7.36 -7.71
N ILE A 80 -4.17 6.41 -6.77
CA ILE A 80 -3.71 5.04 -7.02
C ILE A 80 -4.61 4.31 -8.02
N LYS A 81 -5.94 4.55 -7.99
CA LYS A 81 -6.87 4.00 -8.98
C LYS A 81 -6.55 4.51 -10.39
N ARG A 82 -6.33 5.81 -10.53
CA ARG A 82 -5.91 6.41 -11.81
C ARG A 82 -4.58 5.85 -12.30
N PHE A 83 -3.60 5.75 -11.40
CA PHE A 83 -2.29 5.17 -11.73
C PHE A 83 -2.42 3.73 -12.21
N TYR A 84 -3.20 2.89 -11.51
CA TYR A 84 -3.44 1.51 -11.90
C TYR A 84 -4.04 1.43 -13.32
N SER A 85 -5.09 2.18 -13.57
CA SER A 85 -5.78 2.19 -14.88
C SER A 85 -4.86 2.61 -16.02
N GLN A 86 -3.95 3.54 -15.78
CA GLN A 86 -3.05 4.07 -16.81
C GLN A 86 -1.80 3.22 -17.06
N ASN A 87 -1.31 2.48 -16.05
CA ASN A 87 0.01 1.87 -16.12
C ASN A 87 0.04 0.37 -15.87
N LEU A 88 -0.94 -0.20 -15.17
CA LEU A 88 -0.90 -1.59 -14.72
C LEU A 88 -2.02 -2.46 -15.28
N SER A 89 -3.13 -1.89 -15.70
CA SER A 89 -4.33 -2.65 -16.12
C SER A 89 -4.10 -3.62 -17.28
N GLN A 90 -3.04 -3.42 -18.05
CA GLN A 90 -2.67 -4.30 -19.18
C GLN A 90 -1.69 -5.44 -18.80
N ASN A 91 -1.18 -5.45 -17.57
CA ASN A 91 -0.06 -6.29 -17.13
C ASN A 91 -0.53 -7.34 -16.13
N ASN A 92 -1.51 -8.11 -16.34
CA ASN A 92 -1.94 -9.24 -15.48
C ASN A 92 -1.74 -9.04 -13.95
N THR A 93 -1.98 -7.82 -13.48
CA THR A 93 -1.77 -7.37 -12.09
C THR A 93 -3.09 -7.47 -11.32
N ILE A 94 -3.64 -8.70 -11.24
CA ILE A 94 -4.98 -8.93 -10.68
C ILE A 94 -5.07 -8.61 -9.18
N ARG A 95 -3.99 -8.84 -8.44
CA ARG A 95 -3.97 -8.58 -6.98
C ARG A 95 -3.93 -7.09 -6.68
N GLU A 96 -3.18 -6.32 -7.48
CA GLU A 96 -3.20 -4.84 -7.44
C GLU A 96 -4.59 -4.31 -7.73
N PHE A 97 -5.28 -4.88 -8.72
CA PHE A 97 -6.65 -4.52 -9.04
C PHE A 97 -7.58 -4.71 -7.84
N TRP A 98 -7.52 -5.87 -7.19
CA TRP A 98 -8.37 -6.13 -6.02
C TRP A 98 -8.10 -5.15 -4.88
N LEU A 99 -6.82 -4.85 -4.58
CA LEU A 99 -6.49 -3.86 -3.56
C LEU A 99 -7.01 -2.46 -3.94
N VAL A 100 -6.83 -2.03 -5.19
CA VAL A 100 -7.30 -0.72 -5.68
C VAL A 100 -8.83 -0.61 -5.60
N GLU A 101 -9.56 -1.67 -5.94
CA GLU A 101 -11.02 -1.69 -5.83
C GLU A 101 -11.46 -1.63 -4.36
N MET A 102 -10.79 -2.34 -3.46
CA MET A 102 -11.08 -2.26 -2.01
C MET A 102 -10.87 -0.84 -1.48
N LEU A 103 -9.75 -0.20 -1.82
CA LEU A 103 -9.46 1.19 -1.44
C LEU A 103 -10.50 2.16 -2.01
N SER A 104 -10.93 1.97 -3.26
CA SER A 104 -11.92 2.82 -3.91
C SER A 104 -13.28 2.78 -3.21
N LYS A 105 -13.66 1.62 -2.70
CA LYS A 105 -14.93 1.41 -2.00
C LYS A 105 -14.95 2.07 -0.62
N THR A 106 -13.80 2.20 0.06
CA THR A 106 -13.76 2.85 1.39
C THR A 106 -14.26 4.28 1.36
N HIS A 107 -14.03 5.01 0.26
CA HIS A 107 -14.51 6.37 0.09
C HIS A 107 -16.05 6.48 0.10
N GLN A 108 -16.75 5.45 -0.39
CA GLN A 108 -18.22 5.45 -0.46
C GLN A 108 -18.85 5.28 0.92
N PHE A 109 -18.20 4.53 1.81
CA PHE A 109 -18.73 4.20 3.13
C PHE A 109 -18.17 5.08 4.25
N LYS A 110 -17.12 5.86 3.97
CA LYS A 110 -16.44 6.78 4.91
C LYS A 110 -16.22 6.13 6.28
N THR A 111 -17.08 6.45 7.27
CA THR A 111 -17.01 5.95 8.64
C THR A 111 -17.89 4.70 8.89
N ASN A 112 -18.62 4.20 7.90
CA ASN A 112 -19.46 3.02 8.07
C ASN A 112 -18.60 1.73 7.94
N LYS A 113 -18.09 1.27 9.08
CA LYS A 113 -17.24 0.07 9.19
C LYS A 113 -17.89 -1.17 8.63
N THR A 114 -19.16 -1.41 8.97
CA THR A 114 -19.92 -2.57 8.48
C THR A 114 -20.01 -2.55 6.96
N GLY A 115 -20.33 -1.41 6.38
CA GLY A 115 -20.38 -1.24 4.92
C GLY A 115 -19.03 -1.51 4.26
N ILE A 116 -17.92 -1.06 4.86
CA ILE A 116 -16.57 -1.35 4.34
C ILE A 116 -16.28 -2.86 4.38
N ILE A 117 -16.61 -3.54 5.49
CA ILE A 117 -16.38 -4.99 5.63
C ILE A 117 -17.18 -5.76 4.59
N GLU A 118 -18.50 -5.54 4.54
CA GLU A 118 -19.40 -6.28 3.66
C GLU A 118 -19.04 -6.10 2.18
N THR A 119 -18.77 -4.85 1.78
CA THR A 119 -18.46 -4.52 0.39
C THR A 119 -17.10 -5.07 -0.06
N ASN A 120 -16.15 -5.24 0.85
CA ASN A 120 -14.82 -5.72 0.52
C ASN A 120 -14.60 -7.22 0.84
N LYS A 121 -15.57 -7.89 1.45
CA LYS A 121 -15.46 -9.30 1.89
C LYS A 121 -15.02 -10.24 0.77
N GLU A 122 -15.65 -10.15 -0.39
CA GLU A 122 -15.33 -11.02 -1.54
C GLU A 122 -13.91 -10.75 -2.08
N LEU A 123 -13.52 -9.47 -2.19
CA LEU A 123 -12.18 -9.10 -2.67
C LEU A 123 -11.09 -9.52 -1.69
N LEU A 124 -11.33 -9.36 -0.39
CA LEU A 124 -10.41 -9.80 0.64
C LEU A 124 -10.25 -11.34 0.61
N GLN A 125 -11.34 -12.07 0.42
CA GLN A 125 -11.28 -13.52 0.27
C GLN A 125 -10.46 -13.92 -0.97
N LYS A 126 -10.62 -13.21 -2.10
CA LYS A 126 -9.81 -13.44 -3.31
C LYS A 126 -8.33 -13.18 -3.05
N LEU A 127 -7.98 -12.11 -2.34
CA LEU A 127 -6.60 -11.80 -1.97
C LEU A 127 -5.99 -12.90 -1.10
N SER A 128 -6.71 -13.36 -0.07
CA SER A 128 -6.21 -14.36 0.88
C SER A 128 -6.13 -15.75 0.27
N SER A 129 -7.10 -16.16 -0.57
CA SER A 129 -7.13 -17.49 -1.20
C SER A 129 -6.12 -17.64 -2.35
N ASN A 130 -5.65 -16.55 -2.93
CA ASN A 130 -4.68 -16.55 -4.03
C ASN A 130 -3.30 -16.07 -3.56
N SER A 131 -2.90 -16.42 -2.35
CA SER A 131 -1.61 -16.05 -1.78
C SER A 131 -0.40 -16.57 -2.59
N GLU A 132 -0.55 -17.67 -3.34
CA GLU A 132 0.49 -18.19 -4.23
C GLU A 132 0.86 -17.21 -5.34
N LEU A 133 -0.07 -16.38 -5.81
CA LEU A 133 0.19 -15.34 -6.79
C LEU A 133 1.11 -14.23 -6.26
N HIS A 134 1.21 -14.08 -4.96
CA HIS A 134 2.14 -13.15 -4.31
C HIS A 134 3.61 -13.49 -4.63
N ILE A 135 3.96 -14.77 -4.71
CA ILE A 135 5.34 -15.23 -4.95
C ILE A 135 5.83 -14.83 -6.35
N ILE A 136 4.92 -14.64 -7.29
CA ILE A 136 5.23 -14.38 -8.72
C ILE A 136 5.34 -12.88 -8.98
N ASN A 137 4.85 -12.04 -8.07
CA ASN A 137 4.74 -10.60 -8.29
C ASN A 137 5.82 -9.82 -7.54
N ASP A 138 6.84 -9.37 -8.28
CA ASP A 138 7.93 -8.54 -7.73
C ASP A 138 7.47 -7.21 -7.10
N TYR A 139 6.22 -6.80 -7.32
CA TYR A 139 5.67 -5.52 -6.86
C TYR A 139 4.95 -5.63 -5.52
N GLU A 140 4.53 -6.81 -5.14
CA GLU A 140 3.87 -7.09 -3.87
C GLU A 140 4.91 -7.42 -2.79
N ILE A 141 5.50 -6.39 -2.18
CA ILE A 141 6.56 -6.53 -1.17
C ILE A 141 6.04 -7.17 0.12
N LEU A 142 4.82 -6.81 0.53
CA LEU A 142 4.06 -7.48 1.58
C LEU A 142 2.71 -7.91 1.01
N PRO A 143 2.15 -9.04 1.48
CA PRO A 143 0.84 -9.50 1.04
C PRO A 143 -0.22 -8.40 1.17
N TYR A 144 -1.01 -8.18 0.12
CA TYR A 144 -2.01 -7.11 0.10
C TYR A 144 -3.15 -7.32 1.10
N ASP A 145 -3.46 -8.55 1.46
CA ASP A 145 -4.39 -8.86 2.54
C ASP A 145 -3.84 -8.41 3.90
N PHE A 146 -2.54 -8.58 4.14
CA PHE A 146 -1.86 -8.03 5.33
C PHE A 146 -1.88 -6.50 5.33
N LEU A 147 -1.54 -5.85 4.21
CA LEU A 147 -1.60 -4.39 4.08
C LEU A 147 -3.03 -3.86 4.25
N TRP A 148 -4.02 -4.58 3.74
CA TRP A 148 -5.42 -4.25 3.98
C TRP A 148 -5.78 -4.32 5.47
N GLY A 149 -5.29 -5.31 6.20
CA GLY A 149 -5.48 -5.40 7.65
C GLY A 149 -4.98 -4.16 8.38
N ILE A 150 -3.81 -3.64 8.00
CA ILE A 150 -3.26 -2.40 8.53
C ILE A 150 -4.16 -1.21 8.18
N ILE A 151 -4.55 -1.06 6.92
CA ILE A 151 -5.42 0.03 6.45
C ILE A 151 -6.74 0.00 7.21
N PHE A 152 -7.36 -1.17 7.32
CA PHE A 152 -8.65 -1.34 7.98
C PHE A 152 -8.57 -1.00 9.47
N LYS A 153 -7.49 -1.36 10.15
CA LYS A 153 -7.25 -0.98 11.56
C LYS A 153 -7.33 0.53 11.75
N TYR A 154 -6.63 1.30 10.93
CA TYR A 154 -6.63 2.77 11.01
C TYR A 154 -7.90 3.45 10.51
N LEU A 155 -8.73 2.75 9.75
CA LEU A 155 -10.08 3.25 9.39
C LEU A 155 -11.08 3.06 10.54
N GLN A 156 -10.72 2.29 11.57
CA GLN A 156 -11.59 1.99 12.71
C GLN A 156 -11.45 3.00 13.86
N ASP A 157 -10.30 3.67 13.95
CA ASP A 157 -10.02 4.67 14.95
C ASP A 157 -10.57 6.05 14.54
#